data_8f671a1187eee64ac2a30e8ddc2446ce
#
_entry.id   8f671a1187eee64ac2a30e8ddc2446ce
#
_cell.length_a   1.000
_cell.length_b   1.000
_cell.length_c   1.000
_cell.angle_alpha   90.00
_cell.angle_beta   90.00
_cell.angle_gamma   90.00
#
_symmetry.space_group_name_H-M   'P 1'
#
loop_
_entity.id
_entity.type
_entity.pdbx_description
1 polymer ?
#
loop_
_entity_poly.entity_id
_entity_poly.type
_entity_poly.pdbx_seq_one_letter_code
_entity_poly.pdbx_strand_id
1 'polypeptide(L)'
;NAASGNTIILSSEGFQGDFSRESFATTLAGAQRRVNRYGANSSVSATTYGEDELVGVKVAGGFGPVLLEPAQLTYLQSNPQEAIDNIAQGFADALLADQLNTGVGCAVAAIENQAALVNDVSAGVSGAGALSQVALNGSHAKFGDMSQLLRADVMSGAAYHKLLEKGLDNGQRLFESTNVTIQSILGKIFVVSDIPALYEAGTPNKTKVLSLVDRGIIIDNTSDIVTNLETTNGKGRIETTWQADYTFGAKLKGYAWDIANGGKSPDDATLFTGSNWDLKMASVKHTAGTLAIADLDQ
;
A
#
# COMPACT_ATOMS: atom_id res chain seq x y z
N ASN A 1 -7.70 -7.77 -6.83
CA ASN A 1 -8.16 -8.41 -5.58
C ASN A 1 -7.70 -9.88 -5.50
N ALA A 2 -8.09 -10.74 -6.44
CA ALA A 2 -7.76 -12.17 -6.38
C ALA A 2 -6.24 -12.45 -6.48
N ALA A 3 -5.51 -11.77 -7.33
CA ALA A 3 -4.07 -11.95 -7.52
C ALA A 3 -3.24 -11.61 -6.28
N SER A 4 -3.71 -10.70 -5.44
CA SER A 4 -3.07 -10.34 -4.16
C SER A 4 -3.58 -11.16 -2.96
N GLY A 5 -4.40 -12.21 -3.17
CA GLY A 5 -5.03 -12.95 -2.09
C GLY A 5 -5.97 -12.10 -1.22
N ASN A 6 -6.61 -11.09 -1.81
CA ASN A 6 -7.47 -10.10 -1.16
C ASN A 6 -6.76 -9.19 -0.13
N THR A 7 -5.45 -9.04 -0.21
CA THR A 7 -4.71 -8.13 0.69
C THR A 7 -4.80 -6.68 0.25
N ILE A 8 -4.88 -6.45 -1.06
CA ILE A 8 -5.14 -5.14 -1.67
C ILE A 8 -6.49 -5.22 -2.36
N ILE A 9 -7.41 -4.37 -1.95
CA ILE A 9 -8.78 -4.35 -2.48
C ILE A 9 -9.03 -3.03 -3.20
N LEU A 10 -9.45 -3.16 -4.46
CA LEU A 10 -10.10 -2.08 -5.20
C LEU A 10 -11.61 -2.24 -4.96
N SER A 11 -12.18 -1.35 -4.16
CA SER A 11 -13.59 -1.32 -3.82
C SER A 11 -14.34 -0.42 -4.78
N SER A 12 -15.56 -0.80 -5.12
CA SER A 12 -16.50 0.04 -5.87
C SER A 12 -17.48 0.78 -4.94
N GLU A 13 -17.31 0.65 -3.64
CA GLU A 13 -18.09 1.42 -2.66
C GLU A 13 -17.68 2.88 -2.77
N GLY A 14 -18.65 3.76 -3.04
CA GLY A 14 -18.41 5.17 -3.28
C GLY A 14 -17.83 5.86 -2.04
N PHE A 15 -16.80 6.66 -2.24
CA PHE A 15 -16.19 7.50 -1.21
C PHE A 15 -16.83 8.89 -1.27
N GLN A 16 -17.67 9.22 -0.30
CA GLN A 16 -18.35 10.51 -0.25
C GLN A 16 -17.64 11.48 0.69
N GLY A 17 -17.46 12.72 0.25
CA GLY A 17 -16.74 13.76 1.02
C GLY A 17 -15.23 13.63 0.93
N ASP A 18 -14.52 14.38 1.77
CA ASP A 18 -13.03 14.41 1.79
C ASP A 18 -12.45 13.29 2.64
N PHE A 19 -13.22 12.76 3.60
CA PHE A 19 -12.80 11.74 4.54
C PHE A 19 -13.89 10.68 4.70
N SER A 20 -13.48 9.41 4.71
CA SER A 20 -14.34 8.30 5.10
C SER A 20 -14.10 7.98 6.57
N ARG A 21 -15.17 7.80 7.35
CA ARG A 21 -15.08 7.50 8.79
C ARG A 21 -15.82 6.21 9.08
N GLU A 22 -15.13 5.27 9.73
CA GLU A 22 -15.69 4.00 10.18
C GLU A 22 -15.48 3.89 11.69
N SER A 23 -16.57 3.95 12.47
CA SER A 23 -16.50 3.78 13.91
C SER A 23 -16.35 2.32 14.29
N PHE A 24 -15.53 2.04 15.29
CA PHE A 24 -15.38 0.71 15.87
C PHE A 24 -15.29 0.79 17.40
N ALA A 25 -15.74 -0.28 18.05
CA ALA A 25 -15.67 -0.38 19.51
C ALA A 25 -14.27 -0.78 19.96
N THR A 26 -13.71 -0.08 20.95
CA THR A 26 -12.40 -0.40 21.51
C THR A 26 -12.44 -1.71 22.31
N THR A 27 -11.35 -2.47 22.28
CA THR A 27 -11.28 -3.75 22.98
C THR A 27 -11.13 -3.56 24.49
N LEU A 28 -11.80 -4.41 25.28
CA LEU A 28 -11.70 -4.44 26.74
C LEU A 28 -10.53 -5.29 27.27
N ALA A 29 -9.50 -5.53 26.45
CA ALA A 29 -8.37 -6.40 26.83
C ALA A 29 -7.67 -5.95 28.11
N GLY A 30 -7.64 -4.65 28.43
CA GLY A 30 -7.07 -4.09 29.65
C GLY A 30 -7.98 -4.15 30.89
N ALA A 31 -9.23 -4.61 30.75
CA ALA A 31 -10.18 -4.68 31.85
C ALA A 31 -9.98 -5.92 32.76
N GLN A 32 -9.23 -6.92 32.28
CA GLN A 32 -8.96 -8.13 33.07
C GLN A 32 -7.99 -7.85 34.20
N ARG A 33 -8.37 -8.24 35.43
CA ARG A 33 -7.56 -8.09 36.64
C ARG A 33 -7.51 -9.36 37.48
N ARG A 34 -6.48 -9.52 38.29
CA ARG A 34 -6.41 -10.56 39.33
C ARG A 34 -7.12 -10.08 40.59
N VAL A 35 -7.87 -10.95 41.23
CA VAL A 35 -8.63 -10.66 42.45
C VAL A 35 -8.06 -11.48 43.60
N ASN A 36 -7.66 -10.81 44.68
CA ASN A 36 -7.34 -11.46 45.93
C ASN A 36 -8.62 -11.66 46.74
N ARG A 37 -9.11 -12.91 46.83
CA ARG A 37 -10.36 -13.25 47.50
C ARG A 37 -10.27 -13.13 49.03
N TYR A 38 -9.06 -13.05 49.58
CA TYR A 38 -8.80 -13.02 51.03
C TYR A 38 -8.26 -11.64 51.47
N GLY A 39 -8.06 -10.72 50.57
CA GLY A 39 -7.61 -9.37 50.88
C GLY A 39 -8.76 -8.43 51.25
N ALA A 40 -8.40 -7.26 51.81
CA ALA A 40 -9.36 -6.20 52.06
C ALA A 40 -10.06 -5.77 50.73
N ASN A 41 -11.36 -5.53 50.84
CA ASN A 41 -12.13 -5.04 49.67
C ASN A 41 -11.83 -3.55 49.45
N SER A 42 -11.09 -3.24 48.38
CA SER A 42 -10.72 -1.88 48.01
C SER A 42 -11.47 -1.45 46.72
N SER A 43 -11.63 -0.15 46.58
CA SER A 43 -12.21 0.41 45.35
C SER A 43 -11.30 0.15 44.15
N VAL A 44 -11.89 -0.16 42.99
CA VAL A 44 -11.21 -0.38 41.74
C VAL A 44 -11.75 0.62 40.70
N SER A 45 -10.87 1.29 39.96
CA SER A 45 -11.27 2.19 38.89
C SER A 45 -11.96 1.42 37.77
N ALA A 46 -13.08 1.95 37.30
CA ALA A 46 -13.79 1.40 36.17
C ALA A 46 -13.00 1.64 34.88
N THR A 47 -12.97 0.63 34.00
CA THR A 47 -12.48 0.79 32.63
C THR A 47 -13.66 1.23 31.77
N THR A 48 -13.49 2.33 31.03
CA THR A 48 -14.51 2.84 30.12
C THR A 48 -14.49 2.04 28.81
N TYR A 49 -15.65 1.58 28.39
CA TYR A 49 -15.85 1.05 27.04
C TYR A 49 -16.05 2.25 26.12
N GLY A 50 -15.19 2.38 25.13
CA GLY A 50 -15.16 3.52 24.21
C GLY A 50 -15.35 3.09 22.75
N GLU A 51 -15.58 4.08 21.93
CA GLU A 51 -15.56 3.98 20.47
C GLU A 51 -14.37 4.78 19.97
N ASP A 52 -13.76 4.34 18.87
CA ASP A 52 -12.74 5.05 18.10
C ASP A 52 -13.09 4.96 16.62
N GLU A 53 -12.46 5.77 15.79
CA GLU A 53 -12.75 5.82 14.37
C GLU A 53 -11.51 5.56 13.50
N LEU A 54 -11.70 4.83 12.42
CA LEU A 54 -10.76 4.70 11.31
C LEU A 54 -11.12 5.74 10.26
N VAL A 55 -10.16 6.56 9.88
CA VAL A 55 -10.34 7.62 8.91
C VAL A 55 -9.56 7.30 7.65
N GLY A 56 -10.25 7.25 6.51
CA GLY A 56 -9.63 7.20 5.19
C GLY A 56 -9.63 8.58 4.55
N VAL A 57 -8.71 8.82 3.64
CA VAL A 57 -8.51 10.10 2.96
C VAL A 57 -8.83 9.99 1.48
N LYS A 58 -9.44 11.05 0.92
CA LYS A 58 -9.66 11.21 -0.52
C LYS A 58 -8.42 11.81 -1.16
N VAL A 59 -7.90 11.11 -2.15
CA VAL A 59 -6.73 11.50 -2.96
C VAL A 59 -7.23 11.94 -4.33
N ALA A 60 -6.71 13.05 -4.83
CA ALA A 60 -6.98 13.54 -6.17
C ALA A 60 -5.75 13.33 -7.05
N GLY A 61 -5.96 12.76 -8.22
CA GLY A 61 -4.94 12.58 -9.24
C GLY A 61 -5.35 13.24 -10.56
N GLY A 62 -4.40 13.45 -11.44
CA GLY A 62 -4.64 14.01 -12.75
C GLY A 62 -3.81 13.33 -13.83
N PHE A 63 -4.36 13.27 -15.03
CA PHE A 63 -3.69 12.75 -16.22
C PHE A 63 -3.63 13.84 -17.28
N GLY A 64 -2.44 14.15 -17.76
CA GLY A 64 -2.22 15.21 -18.73
C GLY A 64 -1.75 16.53 -18.09
N PRO A 65 -1.87 17.68 -18.80
CA PRO A 65 -2.44 17.86 -20.14
C PRO A 65 -1.61 17.19 -21.25
N VAL A 66 -2.29 16.48 -22.16
CA VAL A 66 -1.68 15.83 -23.32
C VAL A 66 -1.93 16.70 -24.54
N LEU A 67 -0.88 17.17 -25.20
CA LEU A 67 -0.94 17.96 -26.42
C LEU A 67 -1.14 17.03 -27.62
N LEU A 68 -2.23 17.23 -28.38
CA LEU A 68 -2.49 16.53 -29.63
C LEU A 68 -1.91 17.33 -30.81
N GLU A 69 -0.87 16.81 -31.43
CA GLU A 69 -0.24 17.41 -32.60
C GLU A 69 -1.17 17.31 -33.83
N PRO A 70 -1.07 18.22 -34.84
CA PRO A 70 -1.94 18.20 -36.00
C PRO A 70 -1.97 16.87 -36.79
N ALA A 71 -0.83 16.18 -36.87
CA ALA A 71 -0.75 14.86 -37.48
C ALA A 71 -1.55 13.79 -36.70
N GLN A 72 -1.53 13.88 -35.40
CA GLN A 72 -2.30 13.00 -34.50
C GLN A 72 -3.80 13.30 -34.61
N LEU A 73 -4.19 14.58 -34.70
CA LEU A 73 -5.58 14.95 -34.98
C LEU A 73 -6.10 14.38 -36.29
N THR A 74 -5.27 14.35 -37.33
CA THR A 74 -5.63 13.73 -38.61
C THR A 74 -5.83 12.21 -38.47
N TYR A 75 -4.97 11.54 -37.66
CA TYR A 75 -5.11 10.13 -37.35
C TYR A 75 -6.39 9.84 -36.53
N LEU A 76 -6.67 10.64 -35.52
CA LEU A 76 -7.91 10.58 -34.73
C LEU A 76 -9.17 10.72 -35.60
N GLN A 77 -9.14 11.62 -36.57
CA GLN A 77 -10.24 11.81 -37.50
C GLN A 77 -10.40 10.65 -38.51
N SER A 78 -9.29 10.00 -38.87
CA SER A 78 -9.29 8.87 -39.80
C SER A 78 -9.74 7.56 -39.14
N ASN A 79 -9.34 7.34 -37.92
CA ASN A 79 -9.60 6.12 -37.12
C ASN A 79 -10.08 6.47 -35.72
N PRO A 80 -11.27 7.10 -35.56
CA PRO A 80 -11.67 7.65 -34.25
C PRO A 80 -11.86 6.58 -33.18
N GLN A 81 -12.34 5.40 -33.52
CA GLN A 81 -12.59 4.33 -32.56
C GLN A 81 -11.28 3.77 -31.97
N GLU A 82 -10.33 3.45 -32.85
CA GLU A 82 -9.02 2.92 -32.43
C GLU A 82 -8.26 3.94 -31.55
N ALA A 83 -8.34 5.20 -31.89
CA ALA A 83 -7.69 6.27 -31.13
C ALA A 83 -8.31 6.46 -29.74
N ILE A 84 -9.65 6.44 -29.66
CA ILE A 84 -10.38 6.51 -28.39
C ILE A 84 -10.03 5.31 -27.51
N ASP A 85 -10.02 4.10 -28.09
CA ASP A 85 -9.71 2.88 -27.36
C ASP A 85 -8.28 2.90 -26.78
N ASN A 86 -7.29 3.36 -27.57
CA ASN A 86 -5.90 3.49 -27.11
C ASN A 86 -5.73 4.53 -25.98
N ILE A 87 -6.39 5.68 -26.12
CA ILE A 87 -6.34 6.72 -25.06
C ILE A 87 -7.03 6.21 -23.78
N ALA A 88 -8.19 5.59 -23.92
CA ALA A 88 -8.95 5.06 -22.80
C ALA A 88 -8.19 3.96 -22.05
N GLN A 89 -7.53 3.06 -22.80
CA GLN A 89 -6.71 2.01 -22.19
C GLN A 89 -5.49 2.60 -21.49
N GLY A 90 -4.77 3.51 -22.13
CA GLY A 90 -3.61 4.17 -21.52
C GLY A 90 -3.97 4.95 -20.24
N PHE A 91 -5.14 5.61 -20.24
CA PHE A 91 -5.65 6.28 -19.04
C PHE A 91 -6.02 5.29 -17.94
N ALA A 92 -6.71 4.18 -18.26
CA ALA A 92 -7.09 3.17 -17.30
C ALA A 92 -5.88 2.49 -16.65
N ASP A 93 -4.85 2.18 -17.43
CA ASP A 93 -3.60 1.60 -16.94
C ASP A 93 -2.85 2.58 -16.02
N ALA A 94 -2.78 3.86 -16.38
CA ALA A 94 -2.16 4.89 -15.56
C ALA A 94 -2.92 5.10 -14.24
N LEU A 95 -4.26 5.12 -14.28
CA LEU A 95 -5.11 5.24 -13.11
C LEU A 95 -4.91 4.08 -12.13
N LEU A 96 -4.89 2.84 -12.64
CA LEU A 96 -4.67 1.66 -11.81
C LEU A 96 -3.26 1.65 -11.21
N ALA A 97 -2.24 2.06 -11.97
CA ALA A 97 -0.88 2.17 -11.47
C ALA A 97 -0.76 3.21 -10.37
N ASP A 98 -1.39 4.38 -10.53
CA ASP A 98 -1.41 5.44 -9.52
C ASP A 98 -2.10 4.98 -8.23
N GLN A 99 -3.28 4.38 -8.33
CA GLN A 99 -4.01 3.82 -7.19
C GLN A 99 -3.20 2.78 -6.43
N LEU A 100 -2.51 1.87 -7.15
CA LEU A 100 -1.69 0.84 -6.55
C LEU A 100 -0.44 1.42 -5.88
N ASN A 101 0.26 2.33 -6.57
CA ASN A 101 1.45 2.99 -6.05
C ASN A 101 1.13 3.79 -4.78
N THR A 102 0.06 4.55 -4.80
CA THR A 102 -0.40 5.34 -3.64
C THR A 102 -0.80 4.44 -2.48
N GLY A 103 -1.61 3.40 -2.73
CA GLY A 103 -2.05 2.49 -1.66
C GLY A 103 -0.89 1.76 -0.98
N VAL A 104 0.05 1.23 -1.75
CA VAL A 104 1.24 0.55 -1.20
C VAL A 104 2.19 1.56 -0.55
N GLY A 105 2.36 2.75 -1.12
CA GLY A 105 3.19 3.81 -0.53
C GLY A 105 2.70 4.25 0.83
N CYS A 106 1.39 4.48 0.98
CA CYS A 106 0.76 4.79 2.27
C CYS A 106 0.97 3.66 3.30
N ALA A 107 0.81 2.39 2.88
CA ALA A 107 0.99 1.25 3.77
C ALA A 107 2.46 1.10 4.22
N VAL A 108 3.42 1.26 3.31
CA VAL A 108 4.85 1.27 3.66
C VAL A 108 5.14 2.37 4.66
N ALA A 109 4.72 3.60 4.41
CA ALA A 109 4.96 4.74 5.29
C ALA A 109 4.34 4.54 6.70
N ALA A 110 3.07 4.11 6.75
CA ALA A 110 2.36 3.88 8.01
C ALA A 110 3.01 2.77 8.85
N ILE A 111 3.43 1.66 8.21
CA ILE A 111 4.05 0.53 8.90
C ILE A 111 5.48 0.87 9.30
N GLU A 112 6.25 1.55 8.45
CA GLU A 112 7.63 1.96 8.73
C GLU A 112 7.72 2.88 9.96
N ASN A 113 6.72 3.72 10.18
CA ASN A 113 6.60 4.56 11.37
C ASN A 113 6.38 3.76 12.67
N GLN A 114 6.08 2.45 12.58
CA GLN A 114 5.87 1.56 13.72
C GLN A 114 7.03 0.58 13.89
N ALA A 115 8.07 0.95 14.61
CA ALA A 115 9.28 0.12 14.79
C ALA A 115 9.00 -1.33 15.24
N ALA A 116 7.88 -1.57 15.93
CA ALA A 116 7.46 -2.90 16.36
C ALA A 116 7.07 -3.82 15.18
N LEU A 117 6.75 -3.26 14.02
CA LEU A 117 6.32 -3.98 12.80
C LEU A 117 7.42 -4.06 11.73
N VAL A 118 8.55 -3.39 11.96
CA VAL A 118 9.66 -3.34 11.00
C VAL A 118 10.75 -4.34 11.40
N ASN A 119 11.24 -5.08 10.42
CA ASN A 119 12.44 -5.89 10.52
C ASN A 119 13.49 -5.33 9.55
N ASP A 120 14.31 -4.41 10.03
CA ASP A 120 15.39 -3.82 9.25
C ASP A 120 16.69 -4.60 9.45
N VAL A 121 17.16 -5.28 8.41
CA VAL A 121 18.43 -6.00 8.39
C VAL A 121 19.46 -5.30 7.50
N SER A 122 19.13 -4.19 6.87
CA SER A 122 19.97 -3.51 5.86
C SER A 122 21.35 -3.07 6.37
N ALA A 123 21.50 -2.86 7.69
CA ALA A 123 22.76 -2.52 8.32
C ALA A 123 23.67 -3.73 8.58
N GLY A 124 23.25 -4.96 8.25
CA GLY A 124 24.05 -6.16 8.41
C GLY A 124 25.28 -6.17 7.49
N VAL A 125 26.40 -6.69 8.01
CA VAL A 125 27.66 -6.81 7.26
C VAL A 125 27.83 -8.21 6.67
N SER A 126 28.64 -8.33 5.62
CA SER A 126 29.05 -9.62 5.04
C SER A 126 27.87 -10.53 4.63
N GLY A 127 26.89 -9.97 3.93
CA GLY A 127 25.72 -10.71 3.43
C GLY A 127 24.58 -10.90 4.44
N ALA A 128 24.77 -10.51 5.72
CA ALA A 128 23.72 -10.55 6.73
C ALA A 128 22.63 -9.49 6.52
N GLY A 129 22.95 -8.42 5.78
CA GLY A 129 22.01 -7.37 5.41
C GLY A 129 21.15 -7.70 4.20
N ALA A 130 21.52 -8.73 3.44
CA ALA A 130 20.83 -9.11 2.22
C ALA A 130 19.40 -9.63 2.45
N LEU A 131 18.55 -9.43 1.46
CA LEU A 131 17.22 -10.02 1.47
C LEU A 131 17.33 -11.56 1.43
N SER A 132 16.71 -12.21 2.41
CA SER A 132 16.71 -13.66 2.56
C SER A 132 15.40 -14.15 3.15
N GLN A 133 15.15 -15.47 3.07
CA GLN A 133 13.99 -16.07 3.73
C GLN A 133 13.99 -15.82 5.25
N VAL A 134 15.19 -15.75 5.86
CA VAL A 134 15.34 -15.45 7.30
C VAL A 134 14.88 -14.03 7.59
N ALA A 135 15.23 -13.06 6.75
CA ALA A 135 14.78 -11.66 6.88
C ALA A 135 13.25 -11.54 6.76
N LEU A 136 12.63 -12.26 5.81
CA LEU A 136 11.18 -12.33 5.65
C LEU A 136 10.52 -12.99 6.86
N ASN A 137 11.03 -14.11 7.34
CA ASN A 137 10.51 -14.77 8.53
C ASN A 137 10.65 -13.89 9.77
N GLY A 138 11.73 -13.10 9.88
CA GLY A 138 11.92 -12.10 10.93
C GLY A 138 10.85 -11.01 10.91
N SER A 139 10.43 -10.56 9.72
CA SER A 139 9.30 -9.63 9.55
C SER A 139 7.98 -10.29 9.99
N HIS A 140 7.69 -11.51 9.53
CA HIS A 140 6.47 -12.23 9.92
C HIS A 140 6.41 -12.48 11.45
N ALA A 141 7.55 -12.72 12.09
CA ALA A 141 7.64 -12.93 13.53
C ALA A 141 7.22 -11.70 14.35
N LYS A 142 7.23 -10.48 13.76
CA LYS A 142 6.72 -9.27 14.42
C LYS A 142 5.21 -9.35 14.71
N PHE A 143 4.46 -10.15 13.96
CA PHE A 143 3.05 -10.46 14.24
C PHE A 143 2.86 -11.58 15.29
N GLY A 144 3.93 -12.26 15.67
CA GLY A 144 3.91 -13.32 16.68
C GLY A 144 2.91 -14.43 16.36
N ASP A 145 2.00 -14.71 17.30
CA ASP A 145 0.93 -15.71 17.19
C ASP A 145 -0.06 -15.45 16.04
N MET A 146 -0.16 -14.20 15.56
CA MET A 146 -1.02 -13.80 14.44
C MET A 146 -0.29 -13.80 13.08
N SER A 147 0.95 -14.28 12.99
CA SER A 147 1.73 -14.31 11.74
C SER A 147 1.05 -15.07 10.60
N GLN A 148 0.19 -16.03 10.90
CA GLN A 148 -0.63 -16.76 9.92
C GLN A 148 -1.71 -15.90 9.24
N LEU A 149 -2.03 -14.72 9.79
CA LEU A 149 -2.96 -13.78 9.15
C LEU A 149 -2.33 -13.04 7.96
N LEU A 150 -0.99 -12.98 7.91
CA LEU A 150 -0.27 -12.42 6.77
C LEU A 150 -0.47 -13.37 5.58
N ARG A 151 -1.00 -12.87 4.46
CA ARG A 151 -1.38 -13.66 3.28
C ARG A 151 -0.48 -13.46 2.09
N ALA A 152 -0.01 -12.26 1.87
CA ALA A 152 0.82 -11.91 0.73
C ALA A 152 2.01 -11.05 1.11
N ASP A 153 3.12 -11.27 0.41
CA ASP A 153 4.34 -10.46 0.48
C ASP A 153 4.46 -9.69 -0.84
N VAL A 154 4.38 -8.37 -0.76
CA VAL A 154 4.53 -7.46 -1.90
C VAL A 154 5.98 -7.00 -1.99
N MET A 155 6.62 -7.21 -3.13
CA MET A 155 8.03 -6.90 -3.35
C MET A 155 8.32 -6.46 -4.78
N SER A 156 9.44 -5.78 -4.99
CA SER A 156 9.92 -5.42 -6.33
C SER A 156 10.49 -6.64 -7.08
N GLY A 157 10.56 -6.55 -8.41
CA GLY A 157 11.20 -7.58 -9.24
C GLY A 157 12.65 -7.82 -8.85
N ALA A 158 13.41 -6.76 -8.54
CA ALA A 158 14.78 -6.86 -8.07
C ALA A 158 14.90 -7.64 -6.75
N ALA A 159 14.02 -7.36 -5.78
CA ALA A 159 13.95 -8.09 -4.52
C ALA A 159 13.65 -9.58 -4.71
N TYR A 160 12.68 -9.86 -5.59
CA TYR A 160 12.31 -11.24 -5.94
C TYR A 160 13.49 -12.03 -6.53
N HIS A 161 14.23 -11.45 -7.48
CA HIS A 161 15.40 -12.10 -8.07
C HIS A 161 16.54 -12.29 -7.07
N LYS A 162 16.76 -11.33 -6.15
CA LYS A 162 17.74 -11.51 -5.05
C LYS A 162 17.37 -12.66 -4.12
N LEU A 163 16.08 -12.81 -3.82
CA LEU A 163 15.60 -13.91 -3.00
C LEU A 163 15.81 -15.28 -3.70
N LEU A 164 15.59 -15.34 -5.01
CA LEU A 164 15.89 -16.51 -5.84
C LEU A 164 17.38 -16.84 -5.84
N GLU A 165 18.25 -15.85 -6.05
CA GLU A 165 19.70 -15.99 -6.06
C GLU A 165 20.20 -16.61 -4.75
N LYS A 166 19.78 -16.07 -3.61
CA LYS A 166 20.14 -16.60 -2.28
C LYS A 166 19.62 -18.03 -2.05
N GLY A 167 18.48 -18.39 -2.62
CA GLY A 167 17.98 -19.74 -2.58
C GLY A 167 18.79 -20.72 -3.42
N LEU A 168 19.24 -20.31 -4.60
CA LEU A 168 20.10 -21.10 -5.48
C LEU A 168 21.48 -21.32 -4.85
N ASP A 169 22.08 -20.27 -4.27
CA ASP A 169 23.39 -20.34 -3.59
C ASP A 169 23.39 -21.33 -2.43
N ASN A 170 22.29 -21.42 -1.68
CA ASN A 170 22.16 -22.34 -0.57
C ASN A 170 21.76 -23.77 -0.98
N GLY A 171 21.63 -24.06 -2.28
CA GLY A 171 21.19 -25.36 -2.78
C GLY A 171 19.76 -25.74 -2.37
N GLN A 172 19.00 -24.80 -1.87
CA GLN A 172 17.61 -24.98 -1.48
C GLN A 172 16.73 -24.90 -2.72
N ARG A 173 15.91 -25.91 -2.94
CA ARG A 173 14.82 -25.80 -3.92
C ARG A 173 13.78 -24.86 -3.36
N LEU A 174 13.91 -23.58 -3.71
CA LEU A 174 12.93 -22.56 -3.36
C LEU A 174 11.55 -22.84 -3.99
N PHE A 175 11.54 -23.60 -5.10
CA PHE A 175 10.33 -23.82 -5.89
C PHE A 175 10.28 -25.24 -6.46
N GLU A 176 9.32 -26.02 -6.03
CA GLU A 176 8.78 -27.13 -6.82
C GLU A 176 7.53 -26.59 -7.53
N SER A 177 7.66 -26.27 -8.81
CA SER A 177 6.53 -25.81 -9.60
C SER A 177 6.35 -26.70 -10.83
N THR A 178 5.18 -27.32 -10.92
CA THR A 178 4.72 -27.97 -12.15
C THR A 178 3.82 -27.03 -12.97
N ASN A 179 3.34 -25.91 -12.42
CA ASN A 179 2.59 -24.89 -13.14
C ASN A 179 2.73 -23.54 -12.45
N VAL A 180 3.29 -22.59 -13.21
CA VAL A 180 3.52 -21.21 -12.87
C VAL A 180 2.23 -20.46 -12.56
N THR A 181 2.13 -19.81 -11.43
CA THR A 181 1.71 -18.40 -11.31
C THR A 181 1.66 -17.91 -9.86
N ILE A 182 1.65 -18.78 -8.85
CA ILE A 182 1.61 -18.40 -7.45
C ILE A 182 2.65 -19.21 -6.70
N GLN A 183 3.82 -18.65 -6.49
CA GLN A 183 4.84 -19.29 -5.67
C GLN A 183 4.65 -18.88 -4.22
N SER A 184 4.53 -19.89 -3.35
CA SER A 184 4.33 -19.71 -1.93
C SER A 184 5.61 -20.11 -1.18
N ILE A 185 6.34 -19.13 -0.65
CA ILE A 185 7.32 -19.39 0.40
C ILE A 185 6.63 -19.17 1.75
N LEU A 186 6.78 -20.09 2.68
CA LEU A 186 6.13 -20.06 3.98
C LEU A 186 4.59 -20.02 3.90
N GLY A 187 4.00 -20.51 2.81
CA GLY A 187 2.54 -20.54 2.62
C GLY A 187 1.92 -19.20 2.25
N LYS A 188 2.71 -18.21 1.80
CA LYS A 188 2.25 -16.88 1.42
C LYS A 188 2.39 -16.63 -0.08
N ILE A 189 1.54 -15.77 -0.61
CA ILE A 189 1.53 -15.38 -2.02
C ILE A 189 2.58 -14.28 -2.22
N PHE A 190 3.43 -14.40 -3.24
CA PHE A 190 4.28 -13.28 -3.68
C PHE A 190 3.56 -12.46 -4.72
N VAL A 191 3.48 -11.16 -4.46
CA VAL A 191 3.02 -10.15 -5.40
C VAL A 191 4.25 -9.35 -5.85
N VAL A 192 4.67 -9.55 -7.09
CA VAL A 192 5.81 -8.84 -7.65
C VAL A 192 5.31 -7.62 -8.42
N SER A 193 5.72 -6.44 -7.99
CA SER A 193 5.37 -5.18 -8.62
C SER A 193 6.44 -4.13 -8.34
N ASP A 194 6.90 -3.44 -9.39
CA ASP A 194 7.96 -2.43 -9.28
C ASP A 194 7.38 -1.07 -8.82
N ILE A 195 6.85 -1.06 -7.60
CA ILE A 195 6.29 0.12 -6.95
C ILE A 195 7.43 0.93 -6.35
N PRO A 196 7.52 2.26 -6.62
CA PRO A 196 8.62 3.10 -6.14
C PRO A 196 8.83 3.06 -4.62
N ALA A 197 7.75 2.95 -3.83
CA ALA A 197 7.83 2.90 -2.36
C ALA A 197 8.52 1.64 -1.80
N LEU A 198 8.71 0.59 -2.63
CA LEU A 198 9.41 -0.65 -2.26
C LEU A 198 10.93 -0.58 -2.47
N TYR A 199 11.43 0.56 -2.95
CA TYR A 199 12.85 0.79 -3.18
C TYR A 199 13.28 2.12 -2.57
N GLU A 200 14.42 2.13 -1.92
CA GLU A 200 15.03 3.34 -1.36
C GLU A 200 16.48 3.43 -1.85
N ALA A 201 16.74 4.43 -2.68
CA ALA A 201 18.08 4.69 -3.18
C ALA A 201 18.99 5.22 -2.07
N GLY A 202 20.18 4.67 -1.93
CA GLY A 202 21.13 5.07 -0.91
C GLY A 202 22.45 4.31 -1.00
N THR A 203 23.19 4.30 0.09
CA THR A 203 24.41 3.50 0.23
C THR A 203 24.34 2.79 1.58
N PRO A 204 23.92 1.53 1.61
CA PRO A 204 23.47 0.68 0.50
C PRO A 204 22.08 1.05 -0.06
N ASN A 205 21.78 0.57 -1.27
CA ASN A 205 20.42 0.59 -1.78
C ASN A 205 19.55 -0.37 -0.98
N LYS A 206 18.35 0.06 -0.58
CA LYS A 206 17.48 -0.77 0.24
C LYS A 206 16.26 -1.22 -0.55
N THR A 207 15.85 -2.45 -0.29
CA THR A 207 14.58 -2.98 -0.74
C THR A 207 13.64 -3.19 0.44
N LYS A 208 12.37 -2.92 0.23
CA LYS A 208 11.31 -3.06 1.21
C LYS A 208 10.35 -4.14 0.74
N VAL A 209 10.07 -5.10 1.61
CA VAL A 209 9.07 -6.15 1.37
C VAL A 209 7.93 -5.97 2.34
N LEU A 210 6.74 -5.73 1.81
CA LEU A 210 5.54 -5.46 2.57
C LEU A 210 4.68 -6.73 2.69
N SER A 211 4.59 -7.27 3.90
CA SER A 211 3.74 -8.43 4.20
C SER A 211 2.38 -7.97 4.67
N LEU A 212 1.31 -8.34 3.97
CA LEU A 212 -0.04 -7.84 4.18
C LEU A 212 -1.01 -8.91 4.68
N VAL A 213 -1.92 -8.47 5.55
CA VAL A 213 -3.10 -9.26 5.96
C VAL A 213 -4.24 -9.10 4.94
N ASP A 214 -5.30 -9.89 5.13
CA ASP A 214 -6.54 -9.73 4.39
C ASP A 214 -7.11 -8.32 4.57
N ARG A 215 -7.45 -7.64 3.45
CA ARG A 215 -7.95 -6.26 3.42
C ARG A 215 -7.01 -5.26 4.10
N GLY A 216 -5.70 -5.46 3.97
CA GLY A 216 -4.69 -4.57 4.55
C GLY A 216 -4.73 -3.16 3.94
N ILE A 217 -4.92 -3.09 2.62
CA ILE A 217 -5.06 -1.85 1.84
C ILE A 217 -6.41 -1.88 1.13
N ILE A 218 -7.18 -0.82 1.28
CA ILE A 218 -8.46 -0.64 0.60
C ILE A 218 -8.40 0.67 -0.17
N ILE A 219 -8.62 0.57 -1.48
CA ILE A 219 -8.71 1.71 -2.38
C ILE A 219 -10.14 1.79 -2.87
N ASP A 220 -10.83 2.86 -2.50
CA ASP A 220 -12.22 3.09 -2.90
C ASP A 220 -12.25 3.91 -4.19
N ASN A 221 -12.84 3.35 -5.23
CA ASN A 221 -13.05 4.06 -6.48
C ASN A 221 -14.27 4.99 -6.34
N THR A 222 -14.06 6.27 -6.53
CA THR A 222 -15.11 7.29 -6.35
C THR A 222 -15.96 7.50 -7.60
N SER A 223 -15.58 6.94 -8.75
CA SER A 223 -16.21 7.20 -10.06
C SER A 223 -16.27 8.70 -10.46
N ASP A 224 -15.47 9.52 -9.81
CA ASP A 224 -15.39 10.97 -9.99
C ASP A 224 -14.26 11.26 -11.00
N ILE A 225 -14.59 11.13 -12.29
CA ILE A 225 -13.66 11.37 -13.39
C ILE A 225 -14.21 12.54 -14.20
N VAL A 226 -13.42 13.61 -14.29
CA VAL A 226 -13.72 14.80 -15.07
C VAL A 226 -12.72 14.90 -16.20
N THR A 227 -13.19 14.89 -17.43
CA THR A 227 -12.34 15.00 -18.62
C THR A 227 -12.66 16.26 -19.39
N ASN A 228 -11.64 16.90 -19.94
CA ASN A 228 -11.79 18.07 -20.81
C ASN A 228 -10.89 17.96 -22.05
N LEU A 229 -11.46 18.33 -23.20
CA LEU A 229 -10.73 18.53 -24.45
C LEU A 229 -10.87 19.99 -24.86
N GLU A 230 -9.78 20.73 -24.86
CA GLU A 230 -9.76 22.16 -25.17
C GLU A 230 -8.94 22.40 -26.44
N THR A 231 -9.48 23.25 -27.34
CA THR A 231 -8.78 23.74 -28.52
C THR A 231 -8.49 25.21 -28.34
N THR A 232 -7.21 25.58 -28.32
CA THR A 232 -6.73 26.96 -28.13
C THR A 232 -6.25 27.53 -29.45
N ASN A 233 -6.65 28.77 -29.73
CA ASN A 233 -6.22 29.56 -30.90
C ASN A 233 -5.49 30.85 -30.47
N GLY A 234 -5.06 31.64 -31.44
CA GLY A 234 -4.38 32.95 -31.18
C GLY A 234 -2.87 32.82 -30.97
N LYS A 235 -2.29 31.65 -31.19
CA LYS A 235 -0.85 31.38 -31.25
C LYS A 235 -0.43 31.05 -32.69
N GLY A 236 0.82 30.72 -32.92
CA GLY A 236 1.35 30.37 -34.25
C GLY A 236 0.65 29.18 -34.91
N ARG A 237 -0.03 28.33 -34.15
CA ARG A 237 -0.87 27.21 -34.60
C ARG A 237 -2.04 26.99 -33.65
N ILE A 238 -3.07 26.31 -34.13
CA ILE A 238 -4.15 25.80 -33.27
C ILE A 238 -3.64 24.57 -32.54
N GLU A 239 -3.83 24.56 -31.23
CA GLU A 239 -3.41 23.47 -30.33
C GLU A 239 -4.63 22.87 -29.64
N THR A 240 -4.68 21.54 -29.57
CA THR A 240 -5.71 20.80 -28.85
C THR A 240 -5.06 20.05 -27.71
N THR A 241 -5.55 20.23 -26.49
CA THR A 241 -5.08 19.55 -25.29
C THR A 241 -6.20 18.72 -24.65
N TRP A 242 -5.85 17.56 -24.13
CA TRP A 242 -6.73 16.71 -23.37
C TRP A 242 -6.20 16.53 -21.94
N GLN A 243 -7.11 16.60 -20.98
CA GLN A 243 -6.80 16.39 -19.55
C GLN A 243 -7.91 15.60 -18.89
N ALA A 244 -7.56 14.78 -17.90
CA ALA A 244 -8.50 14.08 -17.05
C ALA A 244 -8.09 14.23 -15.59
N ASP A 245 -9.03 14.61 -14.74
CA ASP A 245 -8.86 14.64 -13.29
C ASP A 245 -9.73 13.54 -12.67
N TYR A 246 -9.22 12.88 -11.66
CA TYR A 246 -9.90 11.79 -10.97
C TYR A 246 -9.64 11.82 -9.47
N THR A 247 -10.47 11.12 -8.72
CA THR A 247 -10.27 10.95 -7.28
C THR A 247 -10.45 9.49 -6.88
N PHE A 248 -9.84 9.10 -5.77
CA PHE A 248 -10.04 7.82 -5.12
C PHE A 248 -9.82 7.94 -3.62
N GLY A 249 -10.32 6.99 -2.84
CA GLY A 249 -10.12 6.93 -1.41
C GLY A 249 -9.02 5.95 -1.04
N ALA A 250 -8.17 6.30 -0.08
CA ALA A 250 -7.17 5.41 0.49
C ALA A 250 -7.47 5.13 1.95
N LYS A 251 -7.53 3.84 2.32
CA LYS A 251 -7.76 3.34 3.68
C LYS A 251 -6.75 2.26 4.01
N LEU A 252 -6.26 2.27 5.24
CA LEU A 252 -5.34 1.26 5.76
C LEU A 252 -5.93 0.60 6.99
N LYS A 253 -5.88 -0.72 7.05
CA LYS A 253 -6.39 -1.47 8.18
C LYS A 253 -5.62 -1.15 9.46
N GLY A 254 -6.34 -0.66 10.46
CA GLY A 254 -5.79 -0.35 11.77
C GLY A 254 -5.14 1.03 11.89
N TYR A 255 -5.13 1.82 10.83
CA TYR A 255 -4.62 3.18 10.83
C TYR A 255 -5.73 4.16 10.47
N ALA A 256 -5.64 5.37 11.02
CA ALA A 256 -6.50 6.49 10.66
C ALA A 256 -5.65 7.65 10.13
N TRP A 257 -6.15 8.32 9.11
CA TRP A 257 -5.53 9.53 8.58
C TRP A 257 -5.62 10.66 9.60
N ASP A 258 -4.51 11.32 9.88
CA ASP A 258 -4.47 12.51 10.74
C ASP A 258 -4.94 13.72 9.93
N ILE A 259 -6.19 14.11 10.16
CA ILE A 259 -6.82 15.25 9.47
C ILE A 259 -6.12 16.58 9.79
N ALA A 260 -5.57 16.71 11.00
CA ALA A 260 -4.97 17.97 11.45
C ALA A 260 -3.63 18.25 10.77
N ASN A 261 -2.79 17.22 10.62
CA ASN A 261 -1.46 17.34 10.04
C ASN A 261 -1.45 17.01 8.53
N GLY A 262 -2.20 15.99 8.11
CA GLY A 262 -2.25 15.55 6.72
C GLY A 262 -3.20 16.36 5.84
N GLY A 263 -4.22 16.99 6.43
CA GLY A 263 -5.16 17.86 5.71
C GLY A 263 -6.06 17.13 4.72
N LYS A 264 -6.62 17.91 3.79
CA LYS A 264 -7.52 17.46 2.70
C LYS A 264 -6.73 17.39 1.40
N SER A 265 -7.08 16.42 0.54
CA SER A 265 -6.45 16.26 -0.78
C SER A 265 -4.90 16.33 -0.70
N PRO A 266 -4.27 15.46 0.10
CA PRO A 266 -2.83 15.48 0.31
C PRO A 266 -2.08 15.12 -0.98
N ASP A 267 -0.86 15.64 -1.11
CA ASP A 267 0.10 15.21 -2.12
C ASP A 267 0.84 13.91 -1.68
N ASP A 268 1.60 13.32 -2.60
CA ASP A 268 2.35 12.10 -2.34
C ASP A 268 3.32 12.23 -1.17
N ALA A 269 3.98 13.38 -1.02
CA ALA A 269 4.93 13.62 0.06
C ALA A 269 4.24 13.57 1.43
N THR A 270 3.04 14.13 1.52
CA THR A 270 2.21 14.11 2.73
C THR A 270 1.62 12.73 2.99
N LEU A 271 1.16 12.03 1.94
CA LEU A 271 0.64 10.65 2.01
C LEU A 271 1.69 9.65 2.50
N PHE A 272 2.93 9.81 2.04
CA PHE A 272 4.04 8.91 2.37
C PHE A 272 4.79 9.34 3.64
N THR A 273 4.25 10.29 4.38
CA THR A 273 4.73 10.65 5.72
C THR A 273 4.03 9.77 6.76
N GLY A 274 4.78 8.84 7.37
CA GLY A 274 4.22 7.83 8.27
C GLY A 274 3.55 8.41 9.53
N SER A 275 3.96 9.59 9.99
CA SER A 275 3.35 10.27 11.14
C SER A 275 1.93 10.80 10.87
N ASN A 276 1.51 10.86 9.59
CA ASN A 276 0.16 11.25 9.22
C ASN A 276 -0.85 10.07 9.25
N TRP A 277 -0.36 8.88 9.62
CA TRP A 277 -1.15 7.67 9.78
C TRP A 277 -1.12 7.21 11.25
N ASP A 278 -2.15 7.55 11.99
CA ASP A 278 -2.30 7.21 13.40
C ASP A 278 -2.65 5.74 13.61
N LEU A 279 -1.89 5.04 14.44
CA LEU A 279 -2.26 3.70 14.88
C LEU A 279 -3.45 3.77 15.84
N LYS A 280 -4.60 3.21 15.46
CA LYS A 280 -5.83 3.20 16.28
C LYS A 280 -6.10 1.87 16.98
N MET A 281 -5.42 0.80 16.56
CA MET A 281 -5.61 -0.51 17.17
C MET A 281 -4.86 -0.64 18.49
N ALA A 282 -5.47 -1.31 19.47
CA ALA A 282 -4.86 -1.60 20.78
C ALA A 282 -3.61 -2.50 20.67
N SER A 283 -3.46 -3.24 19.58
CA SER A 283 -2.29 -4.07 19.29
C SER A 283 -1.85 -3.90 17.86
N VAL A 284 -0.56 -3.78 17.65
CA VAL A 284 0.07 -3.73 16.32
C VAL A 284 -0.23 -4.96 15.43
N LYS A 285 -0.61 -6.08 16.05
CA LYS A 285 -0.98 -7.33 15.36
C LYS A 285 -2.33 -7.25 14.61
N HIS A 286 -3.11 -6.20 14.84
CA HIS A 286 -4.39 -5.96 14.15
C HIS A 286 -4.31 -4.92 13.04
N THR A 287 -3.10 -4.57 12.62
CA THR A 287 -2.84 -3.61 11.54
C THR A 287 -2.75 -4.26 10.16
N ALA A 288 -2.44 -3.44 9.15
CA ALA A 288 -2.37 -3.85 7.76
C ALA A 288 -1.31 -4.91 7.47
N GLY A 289 -0.18 -4.93 8.23
CA GLY A 289 0.88 -5.90 7.99
C GLY A 289 2.20 -5.55 8.67
N THR A 290 3.29 -6.11 8.12
CA THR A 290 4.67 -5.92 8.59
C THR A 290 5.60 -5.54 7.43
N LEU A 291 6.76 -4.98 7.75
CA LEU A 291 7.75 -4.55 6.77
C LEU A 291 9.11 -5.20 7.03
N ALA A 292 9.69 -5.79 5.99
CA ALA A 292 11.11 -6.18 5.98
C ALA A 292 11.90 -5.18 5.14
N ILE A 293 13.02 -4.67 5.68
CA ILE A 293 13.95 -3.79 4.98
C ILE A 293 15.29 -4.52 4.88
N ALA A 294 15.83 -4.62 3.70
CA ALA A 294 17.09 -5.31 3.44
C ALA A 294 17.95 -4.54 2.43
N ASP A 295 19.25 -4.84 2.46
CA ASP A 295 20.23 -4.35 1.51
C ASP A 295 20.08 -5.07 0.17
N LEU A 296 19.92 -4.33 -0.91
CA LEU A 296 19.78 -4.85 -2.26
C LEU A 296 21.16 -5.11 -2.92
N ASP A 297 22.21 -4.48 -2.41
CA ASP A 297 23.56 -4.54 -3.00
C ASP A 297 24.38 -5.76 -2.49
N GLN A 298 23.90 -6.46 -1.44
CA GLN A 298 24.48 -7.68 -0.87
C GLN A 298 23.80 -8.97 -1.42
#